data_08bbed1ae91102de025210392eb61ab7
#
_entry.id   08bbed1ae91102de025210392eb61ab7
#
_cell.length_a   1.000
_cell.length_b   1.000
_cell.length_c   1.000
_cell.angle_alpha   90.00
_cell.angle_beta   90.00
_cell.angle_gamma   90.00
#
_symmetry.space_group_name_H-M   'P 1'
#
loop_
_entity.id
_entity.type
_entity.pdbx_description
1 polymer ?
#
loop_
_entity_poly.entity_id
_entity_poly.type
_entity_poly.pdbx_seq_one_letter_code
_entity_poly.pdbx_strand_id
1 'polypeptide(L)'
;MNLSEFLAFAATRRPLDTEEIGRFMDEMSDSARRITFELNGSYHTPDEVRALLSRLFGYEIDPSVRVFPPFYTDFGRNIAVGKGVFINACCHFQDHGGVTLGDGCQIGHNVVFATLDHGIAPAERRTTVPAPIVLGRNVWVGSNATILRGVTIGDNAVVAAGAVVAKDVEAIPSWEAFPPACSAVSTGSA
;
A
#
# COMPACT_ATOMS: atom_id res chain seq x y z
N MET A 1 -21.33 -10.19 -4.57
CA MET A 1 -19.90 -10.45 -4.27
C MET A 1 -19.63 -10.19 -2.81
N ASN A 2 -18.82 -11.03 -2.16
CA ASN A 2 -18.32 -10.81 -0.80
C ASN A 2 -16.80 -10.52 -0.82
N LEU A 3 -16.23 -10.15 0.35
CA LEU A 3 -14.81 -9.76 0.45
C LEU A 3 -13.87 -10.88 -0.02
N SER A 4 -14.10 -12.13 0.39
CA SER A 4 -13.23 -13.25 0.01
C SER A 4 -13.26 -13.51 -1.51
N GLU A 5 -14.43 -13.40 -2.12
CA GLU A 5 -14.60 -13.52 -3.57
C GLU A 5 -13.87 -12.40 -4.32
N PHE A 6 -13.98 -11.15 -3.83
CA PHE A 6 -13.29 -10.01 -4.41
C PHE A 6 -11.76 -10.18 -4.33
N LEU A 7 -11.23 -10.50 -3.15
CA LEU A 7 -9.79 -10.67 -2.95
C LEU A 7 -9.24 -11.81 -3.83
N ALA A 8 -9.96 -12.93 -3.92
CA ALA A 8 -9.59 -14.03 -4.80
C ALA A 8 -9.61 -13.61 -6.27
N PHE A 9 -10.59 -12.81 -6.69
CA PHE A 9 -10.65 -12.28 -8.05
C PHE A 9 -9.51 -11.31 -8.34
N ALA A 10 -9.26 -10.32 -7.46
CA ALA A 10 -8.19 -9.34 -7.61
C ALA A 10 -6.80 -10.01 -7.72
N ALA A 11 -6.58 -11.11 -6.96
CA ALA A 11 -5.35 -11.89 -7.03
C ALA A 11 -5.11 -12.52 -8.41
N THR A 12 -6.14 -12.71 -9.23
CA THR A 12 -5.99 -13.20 -10.63
C THR A 12 -5.40 -12.15 -11.57
N ARG A 13 -5.29 -10.89 -11.14
CA ARG A 13 -4.83 -9.74 -11.93
C ARG A 13 -5.66 -9.48 -13.19
N ARG A 14 -6.89 -10.00 -13.26
CA ARG A 14 -7.83 -9.71 -14.34
C ARG A 14 -8.49 -8.35 -14.14
N PRO A 15 -8.99 -7.72 -15.21
CA PRO A 15 -9.68 -6.44 -15.11
C PRO A 15 -10.84 -6.46 -14.11
N LEU A 16 -10.96 -5.38 -13.33
CA LEU A 16 -12.04 -5.13 -12.37
C LEU A 16 -13.14 -4.31 -13.07
N ASP A 17 -13.81 -4.88 -14.07
CA ASP A 17 -14.65 -4.14 -15.01
C ASP A 17 -16.14 -4.55 -15.02
N THR A 18 -16.54 -5.46 -14.12
CA THR A 18 -17.96 -5.83 -14.00
C THR A 18 -18.70 -4.87 -13.08
N GLU A 19 -20.00 -4.68 -13.35
CA GLU A 19 -20.86 -3.83 -12.53
C GLU A 19 -20.96 -4.33 -11.06
N GLU A 20 -20.94 -5.64 -10.85
CA GLU A 20 -20.95 -6.23 -9.51
C GLU A 20 -19.68 -5.88 -8.73
N ILE A 21 -18.51 -5.97 -9.39
CA ILE A 21 -17.22 -5.59 -8.79
C ILE A 21 -17.22 -4.09 -8.46
N GLY A 22 -17.64 -3.25 -9.39
CA GLY A 22 -17.70 -1.80 -9.18
C GLY A 22 -18.55 -1.42 -7.97
N ARG A 23 -19.76 -1.97 -7.86
CA ARG A 23 -20.62 -1.73 -6.69
C ARG A 23 -19.98 -2.18 -5.38
N PHE A 24 -19.34 -3.35 -5.37
CA PHE A 24 -18.66 -3.84 -4.18
C PHE A 24 -17.47 -2.95 -3.79
N MET A 25 -16.68 -2.48 -4.77
CA MET A 25 -15.58 -1.53 -4.52
C MET A 25 -16.10 -0.22 -3.94
N ASP A 26 -17.20 0.32 -4.47
CA ASP A 26 -17.81 1.56 -3.97
C ASP A 26 -18.31 1.41 -2.52
N GLU A 27 -18.98 0.32 -2.20
CA GLU A 27 -19.46 0.02 -0.83
C GLU A 27 -18.29 -0.07 0.16
N MET A 28 -17.22 -0.77 -0.22
CA MET A 28 -16.04 -0.91 0.62
C MET A 28 -15.28 0.42 0.77
N SER A 29 -15.16 1.19 -0.30
CA SER A 29 -14.56 2.53 -0.27
C SER A 29 -15.34 3.50 0.62
N ASP A 30 -16.67 3.45 0.61
CA ASP A 30 -17.49 4.25 1.52
C ASP A 30 -17.27 3.85 2.98
N SER A 31 -17.21 2.54 3.26
CA SER A 31 -16.87 2.02 4.58
C SER A 31 -15.47 2.46 5.06
N ALA A 32 -14.47 2.36 4.18
CA ALA A 32 -13.10 2.80 4.48
C ALA A 32 -13.04 4.30 4.78
N ARG A 33 -13.71 5.13 3.97
CA ARG A 33 -13.77 6.59 4.18
C ARG A 33 -14.39 6.98 5.50
N ARG A 34 -15.40 6.27 6.00
CA ARG A 34 -15.98 6.54 7.33
C ARG A 34 -14.95 6.36 8.44
N ILE A 35 -14.16 5.28 8.36
CA ILE A 35 -13.12 4.99 9.36
C ILE A 35 -11.95 5.97 9.23
N THR A 36 -11.48 6.25 8.02
CA THR A 36 -10.38 7.19 7.81
C THR A 36 -10.78 8.64 8.14
N PHE A 37 -12.04 9.03 7.96
CA PHE A 37 -12.54 10.31 8.42
C PHE A 37 -12.49 10.43 9.96
N GLU A 38 -12.89 9.36 10.68
CA GLU A 38 -12.77 9.30 12.14
C GLU A 38 -11.29 9.39 12.56
N LEU A 39 -10.42 8.58 11.94
CA LEU A 39 -8.99 8.52 12.24
C LEU A 39 -8.27 9.86 12.01
N ASN A 40 -8.63 10.57 10.94
CA ASN A 40 -7.92 11.78 10.51
C ASN A 40 -8.55 13.08 11.05
N GLY A 41 -9.78 13.01 11.57
CA GLY A 41 -10.57 14.18 11.94
C GLY A 41 -10.30 14.71 13.35
N SER A 42 -9.62 13.95 14.21
CA SER A 42 -9.31 14.34 15.58
C SER A 42 -8.01 13.71 16.07
N TYR A 43 -7.54 14.16 17.23
CA TYR A 43 -6.41 13.50 17.89
C TYR A 43 -6.83 12.15 18.46
N HIS A 44 -5.97 11.15 18.26
CA HIS A 44 -6.08 9.81 18.82
C HIS A 44 -4.76 9.40 19.46
N THR A 45 -4.84 8.69 20.57
CA THR A 45 -3.69 8.02 21.17
C THR A 45 -3.17 6.91 20.25
N PRO A 46 -1.92 6.44 20.40
CA PRO A 46 -1.40 5.32 19.59
C PRO A 46 -2.27 4.06 19.64
N ASP A 47 -2.88 3.77 20.78
CA ASP A 47 -3.76 2.60 20.95
C ASP A 47 -5.09 2.77 20.19
N GLU A 48 -5.68 3.96 20.24
CA GLU A 48 -6.88 4.29 19.46
C GLU A 48 -6.61 4.26 17.95
N VAL A 49 -5.45 4.76 17.50
CA VAL A 49 -5.02 4.66 16.09
C VAL A 49 -4.95 3.18 15.67
N ARG A 50 -4.33 2.32 16.47
CA ARG A 50 -4.26 0.88 16.17
C ARG A 50 -5.64 0.23 16.13
N ALA A 51 -6.52 0.56 17.06
CA ALA A 51 -7.89 0.04 17.09
C ALA A 51 -8.68 0.44 15.85
N LEU A 52 -8.58 1.71 15.41
CA LEU A 52 -9.21 2.20 14.19
C LEU A 52 -8.66 1.51 12.94
N LEU A 53 -7.34 1.34 12.85
CA LEU A 53 -6.70 0.63 11.74
C LEU A 53 -7.03 -0.86 11.74
N SER A 54 -7.12 -1.52 12.90
CA SER A 54 -7.56 -2.92 12.99
C SER A 54 -9.01 -3.08 12.49
N ARG A 55 -9.89 -2.13 12.83
CA ARG A 55 -11.25 -2.07 12.30
C ARG A 55 -11.26 -1.85 10.78
N LEU A 56 -10.38 -0.97 10.27
CA LEU A 56 -10.23 -0.68 8.84
C LEU A 56 -9.74 -1.89 8.06
N PHE A 57 -8.65 -2.53 8.52
CA PHE A 57 -8.03 -3.66 7.83
C PHE A 57 -8.81 -4.97 8.02
N GLY A 58 -9.64 -5.07 9.08
CA GLY A 58 -10.47 -6.24 9.36
C GLY A 58 -9.75 -7.36 10.10
N TYR A 59 -8.59 -7.07 10.67
CA TYR A 59 -7.84 -7.96 11.57
C TYR A 59 -7.11 -7.15 12.64
N GLU A 60 -6.74 -7.76 13.74
CA GLU A 60 -5.98 -7.11 14.81
C GLU A 60 -4.52 -6.93 14.39
N ILE A 61 -4.06 -5.67 14.29
CA ILE A 61 -2.68 -5.35 13.96
C ILE A 61 -1.76 -5.49 15.19
N ASP A 62 -0.51 -5.88 14.95
CA ASP A 62 0.47 -6.09 16.02
C ASP A 62 0.70 -4.81 16.84
N PRO A 63 0.81 -4.88 18.19
CA PRO A 63 1.03 -3.72 19.06
C PRO A 63 2.30 -2.90 18.76
N SER A 64 3.28 -3.50 18.09
CA SER A 64 4.52 -2.82 17.68
C SER A 64 4.35 -1.92 16.45
N VAL A 65 3.23 -2.01 15.73
CA VAL A 65 2.94 -1.16 14.58
C VAL A 65 2.63 0.27 15.02
N ARG A 66 3.24 1.24 14.36
CA ARG A 66 3.01 2.66 14.60
C ARG A 66 2.63 3.36 13.31
N VAL A 67 1.53 4.08 13.35
CA VAL A 67 1.05 4.88 12.22
C VAL A 67 0.79 6.31 12.69
N PHE A 68 1.26 7.29 11.94
CA PHE A 68 0.96 8.70 12.17
C PHE A 68 -0.12 9.16 11.19
N PRO A 69 -1.32 9.52 11.69
CA PRO A 69 -2.33 10.14 10.86
C PRO A 69 -1.86 11.51 10.31
N PRO A 70 -2.45 11.98 9.20
CA PRO A 70 -3.52 11.33 8.45
C PRO A 70 -3.03 10.12 7.62
N PHE A 71 -3.90 9.11 7.54
CA PHE A 71 -3.71 7.89 6.76
C PHE A 71 -4.86 7.76 5.75
N TYR A 72 -4.55 7.43 4.50
CA TYR A 72 -5.54 7.33 3.43
C TYR A 72 -5.52 5.97 2.76
N THR A 73 -6.69 5.44 2.46
CA THR A 73 -6.85 4.20 1.71
C THR A 73 -8.14 4.24 0.89
N ASP A 74 -8.14 3.56 -0.24
CA ASP A 74 -9.29 3.50 -1.13
C ASP A 74 -10.25 2.36 -0.74
N PHE A 75 -9.74 1.24 -0.27
CA PHE A 75 -10.51 0.03 0.01
C PHE A 75 -10.38 -0.45 1.47
N GLY A 76 -9.19 -0.40 2.04
CA GLY A 76 -8.89 -0.65 3.45
C GLY A 76 -8.88 -2.13 3.87
N ARG A 77 -9.24 -3.07 3.00
CA ARG A 77 -9.40 -4.49 3.32
C ARG A 77 -8.37 -5.40 2.66
N ASN A 78 -7.44 -4.83 1.89
CA ASN A 78 -6.40 -5.59 1.22
C ASN A 78 -5.00 -5.06 1.57
N ILE A 79 -4.81 -4.70 2.83
CA ILE A 79 -3.54 -4.25 3.38
C ILE A 79 -3.10 -5.25 4.45
N ALA A 80 -1.90 -5.80 4.31
CA ALA A 80 -1.26 -6.67 5.30
C ALA A 80 -0.03 -5.98 5.87
N VAL A 81 0.05 -5.86 7.20
CA VAL A 81 1.13 -5.15 7.90
C VAL A 81 1.79 -6.08 8.89
N GLY A 82 3.11 -6.25 8.77
CA GLY A 82 3.94 -7.03 9.67
C GLY A 82 4.23 -6.33 11.01
N LYS A 83 5.05 -6.97 11.84
CA LYS A 83 5.47 -6.45 13.15
C LYS A 83 6.49 -5.33 13.01
N GLY A 84 6.47 -4.37 13.93
CA GLY A 84 7.45 -3.29 13.97
C GLY A 84 7.38 -2.32 12.79
N VAL A 85 6.33 -2.37 12.00
CA VAL A 85 6.15 -1.46 10.87
C VAL A 85 5.84 -0.06 11.36
N PHE A 86 6.50 0.92 10.75
CA PHE A 86 6.22 2.34 10.94
C PHE A 86 5.72 2.98 9.65
N ILE A 87 4.56 3.65 9.72
CA ILE A 87 3.99 4.39 8.60
C ILE A 87 3.85 5.86 9.02
N ASN A 88 4.51 6.75 8.31
CA ASN A 88 4.45 8.17 8.57
C ASN A 88 3.19 8.82 7.97
N ALA A 89 2.95 10.07 8.32
CA ALA A 89 1.73 10.78 7.95
C ALA A 89 1.56 10.98 6.44
N CYS A 90 0.31 11.12 6.03
CA CYS A 90 -0.11 11.40 4.66
C CYS A 90 0.18 10.28 3.64
N CYS A 91 0.38 9.04 4.07
CA CYS A 91 0.52 7.93 3.14
C CYS A 91 -0.82 7.55 2.51
N HIS A 92 -0.78 7.15 1.22
CA HIS A 92 -1.95 6.79 0.42
C HIS A 92 -1.85 5.34 -0.07
N PHE A 93 -2.85 4.55 0.24
CA PHE A 93 -2.92 3.13 -0.13
C PHE A 93 -4.10 2.91 -1.08
N GLN A 94 -3.83 2.82 -2.38
CA GLN A 94 -4.80 2.29 -3.33
C GLN A 94 -4.68 0.76 -3.30
N ASP A 95 -5.39 0.14 -2.38
CA ASP A 95 -5.12 -1.23 -1.94
C ASP A 95 -6.01 -2.31 -2.57
N HIS A 96 -6.78 -2.02 -3.62
CA HIS A 96 -7.62 -3.01 -4.29
C HIS A 96 -6.83 -4.23 -4.80
N GLY A 97 -5.61 -4.02 -5.30
CA GLY A 97 -4.71 -5.08 -5.77
C GLY A 97 -3.92 -5.78 -4.66
N GLY A 98 -3.94 -5.22 -3.45
CA GLY A 98 -3.21 -5.71 -2.29
C GLY A 98 -1.89 -4.99 -2.03
N VAL A 99 -1.65 -4.62 -0.76
CA VAL A 99 -0.38 -4.07 -0.28
C VAL A 99 0.08 -4.89 0.91
N THR A 100 1.29 -5.45 0.83
CA THR A 100 1.92 -6.19 1.92
C THR A 100 3.18 -5.46 2.37
N LEU A 101 3.25 -5.14 3.66
CA LEU A 101 4.43 -4.58 4.31
C LEU A 101 5.01 -5.63 5.25
N GLY A 102 6.21 -6.12 4.96
CA GLY A 102 6.93 -7.08 5.82
C GLY A 102 7.35 -6.46 7.15
N ASP A 103 7.83 -7.30 8.07
CA ASP A 103 8.26 -6.87 9.41
C ASP A 103 9.34 -5.77 9.33
N GLY A 104 9.24 -4.78 10.20
CA GLY A 104 10.25 -3.72 10.35
C GLY A 104 10.27 -2.69 9.22
N CYS A 105 9.34 -2.72 8.27
CA CYS A 105 9.26 -1.70 7.23
C CYS A 105 9.09 -0.30 7.82
N GLN A 106 9.77 0.68 7.21
CA GLN A 106 9.68 2.08 7.57
C GLN A 106 9.24 2.91 6.36
N ILE A 107 8.03 3.46 6.44
CA ILE A 107 7.41 4.22 5.36
C ILE A 107 7.45 5.71 5.70
N GLY A 108 8.11 6.48 4.85
CA GLY A 108 8.22 7.93 4.95
C GLY A 108 6.89 8.65 4.72
N HIS A 109 6.88 9.96 4.88
CA HIS A 109 5.68 10.76 4.67
C HIS A 109 5.22 10.71 3.21
N ASN A 110 3.91 10.80 3.01
CA ASN A 110 3.30 10.99 1.69
C ASN A 110 3.74 9.95 0.65
N VAL A 111 3.97 8.70 1.08
CA VAL A 111 4.25 7.59 0.16
C VAL A 111 2.94 7.12 -0.45
N VAL A 112 2.96 6.84 -1.76
CA VAL A 112 1.81 6.34 -2.52
C VAL A 112 2.05 4.90 -2.94
N PHE A 113 1.11 4.02 -2.61
CA PHE A 113 1.03 2.64 -3.10
C PHE A 113 -0.12 2.55 -4.11
N ALA A 114 0.21 2.49 -5.40
CA ALA A 114 -0.76 2.45 -6.49
C ALA A 114 -0.87 1.03 -7.05
N THR A 115 -1.87 0.26 -6.62
CA THR A 115 -2.03 -1.14 -7.02
C THR A 115 -2.90 -1.33 -8.27
N LEU A 116 -3.43 -0.24 -8.84
CA LEU A 116 -4.27 -0.28 -10.04
C LEU A 116 -3.64 0.54 -11.16
N ASP A 117 -3.77 0.06 -12.40
CA ASP A 117 -3.61 0.86 -13.61
C ASP A 117 -4.89 0.85 -14.42
N HIS A 118 -5.10 1.91 -15.20
CA HIS A 118 -6.15 2.00 -16.20
C HIS A 118 -5.65 1.51 -17.57
N GLY A 119 -6.57 1.09 -18.44
CA GLY A 119 -6.25 0.83 -19.84
C GLY A 119 -5.66 2.10 -20.51
N ILE A 120 -4.59 1.93 -21.28
CA ILE A 120 -3.87 3.05 -21.91
C ILE A 120 -4.72 3.69 -23.02
N ALA A 121 -5.41 2.89 -23.82
CA ALA A 121 -6.29 3.39 -24.86
C ALA A 121 -7.49 4.15 -24.26
N PRO A 122 -7.90 5.29 -24.81
CA PRO A 122 -9.02 6.07 -24.27
C PRO A 122 -10.31 5.27 -24.08
N ALA A 123 -10.60 4.32 -24.97
CA ALA A 123 -11.78 3.46 -24.86
C ALA A 123 -11.70 2.45 -23.68
N GLU A 124 -10.49 2.15 -23.21
CA GLU A 124 -10.23 1.17 -22.14
C GLU A 124 -9.99 1.82 -20.78
N ARG A 125 -9.98 3.16 -20.69
CA ARG A 125 -9.63 3.86 -19.44
C ARG A 125 -10.59 3.63 -18.27
N ARG A 126 -11.77 3.11 -18.52
CA ARG A 126 -12.69 2.69 -17.44
C ARG A 126 -12.30 1.35 -16.82
N THR A 127 -11.53 0.55 -17.55
CA THR A 127 -11.04 -0.74 -17.08
C THR A 127 -9.85 -0.53 -16.17
N THR A 128 -9.88 -1.09 -14.97
CA THR A 128 -8.75 -1.09 -14.04
C THR A 128 -8.19 -2.50 -13.88
N VAL A 129 -6.88 -2.61 -13.82
CA VAL A 129 -6.18 -3.90 -13.68
C VAL A 129 -5.38 -3.89 -12.38
N PRO A 130 -5.69 -4.77 -11.43
CA PRO A 130 -4.99 -4.85 -10.16
C PRO A 130 -3.68 -5.63 -10.27
N ALA A 131 -2.68 -5.25 -9.47
CA ALA A 131 -1.58 -6.13 -9.15
C ALA A 131 -1.02 -5.76 -7.76
N PRO A 132 -0.64 -6.76 -6.93
CA PRO A 132 -0.19 -6.50 -5.57
C PRO A 132 1.16 -5.79 -5.53
N ILE A 133 1.36 -4.99 -4.49
CA ILE A 133 2.65 -4.44 -4.09
C ILE A 133 3.11 -5.21 -2.85
N VAL A 134 4.34 -5.71 -2.86
CA VAL A 134 4.90 -6.50 -1.77
C VAL A 134 6.24 -5.91 -1.33
N LEU A 135 6.34 -5.49 -0.09
CA LEU A 135 7.58 -5.12 0.55
C LEU A 135 8.05 -6.25 1.46
N GLY A 136 9.29 -6.68 1.31
CA GLY A 136 9.95 -7.61 2.21
C GLY A 136 10.20 -7.01 3.60
N ARG A 137 11.08 -7.63 4.38
CA ARG A 137 11.40 -7.19 5.74
C ARG A 137 12.37 -6.01 5.73
N ASN A 138 12.25 -5.10 6.72
CA ASN A 138 13.15 -3.98 6.95
C ASN A 138 13.32 -3.04 5.72
N VAL A 139 12.34 -2.98 4.85
CA VAL A 139 12.38 -2.05 3.71
C VAL A 139 12.20 -0.62 4.23
N TRP A 140 13.06 0.28 3.78
CA TRP A 140 12.91 1.72 4.03
C TRP A 140 12.45 2.44 2.77
N VAL A 141 11.27 3.06 2.83
CA VAL A 141 10.74 3.89 1.75
C VAL A 141 10.83 5.36 2.15
N GLY A 142 11.63 6.11 1.40
CA GLY A 142 11.79 7.56 1.58
C GLY A 142 10.50 8.33 1.26
N SER A 143 10.36 9.51 1.87
CA SER A 143 9.18 10.36 1.72
C SER A 143 8.88 10.71 0.25
N ASN A 144 7.59 10.87 -0.07
CA ASN A 144 7.10 11.20 -1.42
C ASN A 144 7.43 10.15 -2.51
N ALA A 145 7.84 8.95 -2.15
CA ALA A 145 7.99 7.87 -3.12
C ALA A 145 6.63 7.37 -3.60
N THR A 146 6.58 6.90 -4.85
CA THR A 146 5.41 6.24 -5.44
C THR A 146 5.79 4.83 -5.86
N ILE A 147 5.09 3.84 -5.33
CA ILE A 147 5.30 2.43 -5.68
C ILE A 147 4.16 2.01 -6.60
N LEU A 148 4.49 1.56 -7.80
CA LEU A 148 3.52 1.18 -8.80
C LEU A 148 3.09 -0.28 -8.65
N ARG A 149 1.95 -0.62 -9.25
CA ARG A 149 1.34 -1.94 -9.18
C ARG A 149 2.29 -3.06 -9.61
N GLY A 150 2.19 -4.17 -8.93
CA GLY A 150 2.93 -5.39 -9.25
C GLY A 150 4.38 -5.40 -8.79
N VAL A 151 4.86 -4.32 -8.17
CA VAL A 151 6.24 -4.21 -7.70
C VAL A 151 6.46 -5.03 -6.43
N THR A 152 7.55 -5.78 -6.43
CA THR A 152 8.11 -6.44 -5.24
C THR A 152 9.42 -5.74 -4.85
N ILE A 153 9.52 -5.34 -3.59
CA ILE A 153 10.73 -4.76 -3.00
C ILE A 153 11.30 -5.76 -2.01
N GLY A 154 12.52 -6.22 -2.27
CA GLY A 154 13.18 -7.26 -1.46
C GLY A 154 13.61 -6.77 -0.08
N ASP A 155 13.96 -7.72 0.79
CA ASP A 155 14.37 -7.46 2.18
C ASP A 155 15.53 -6.43 2.26
N ASN A 156 15.48 -5.55 3.26
CA ASN A 156 16.47 -4.51 3.55
C ASN A 156 16.69 -3.45 2.45
N ALA A 157 15.91 -3.46 1.39
CA ALA A 157 16.04 -2.48 0.31
C ALA A 157 15.67 -1.07 0.80
N VAL A 158 16.28 -0.07 0.16
CA VAL A 158 16.01 1.36 0.41
C VAL A 158 15.49 2.00 -0.85
N VAL A 159 14.33 2.62 -0.77
CA VAL A 159 13.75 3.46 -1.82
C VAL A 159 14.04 4.92 -1.50
N ALA A 160 14.71 5.63 -2.41
CA ALA A 160 15.03 7.04 -2.22
C ALA A 160 13.75 7.91 -2.14
N ALA A 161 13.84 9.02 -1.41
CA ALA A 161 12.76 9.99 -1.35
C ALA A 161 12.43 10.55 -2.75
N GLY A 162 11.13 10.67 -3.05
CA GLY A 162 10.65 11.15 -4.34
C GLY A 162 10.77 10.16 -5.50
N ALA A 163 11.21 8.93 -5.24
CA ALA A 163 11.37 7.92 -6.28
C ALA A 163 10.03 7.41 -6.81
N VAL A 164 9.98 7.10 -8.12
CA VAL A 164 8.89 6.30 -8.71
C VAL A 164 9.42 4.90 -9.00
N VAL A 165 8.91 3.92 -8.26
CA VAL A 165 9.34 2.52 -8.36
C VAL A 165 8.37 1.78 -9.29
N ALA A 166 8.82 1.50 -10.50
CA ALA A 166 8.03 0.85 -11.56
C ALA A 166 8.48 -0.58 -11.87
N LYS A 167 9.51 -1.08 -11.16
CA LYS A 167 10.07 -2.42 -11.32
C LYS A 167 10.48 -2.97 -9.96
N ASP A 168 10.60 -4.28 -9.89
CA ASP A 168 11.08 -4.95 -8.68
C ASP A 168 12.45 -4.43 -8.25
N VAL A 169 12.66 -4.36 -6.94
CA VAL A 169 13.90 -3.97 -6.29
C VAL A 169 14.44 -5.20 -5.57
N GLU A 170 15.68 -5.56 -5.86
CA GLU A 170 16.32 -6.71 -5.23
C GLU A 170 16.58 -6.48 -3.73
N ALA A 171 16.64 -7.58 -2.99
CA ALA A 171 17.00 -7.54 -1.57
C ALA A 171 18.47 -7.12 -1.40
N ILE A 172 18.74 -6.32 -0.37
CA ILE A 172 20.10 -6.00 0.04
C ILE A 172 20.51 -7.00 1.14
N PRO A 173 21.62 -7.74 0.97
CA PRO A 173 22.10 -8.64 2.02
C PRO A 173 22.33 -7.88 3.33
N SER A 174 21.95 -8.49 4.45
CA SER A 174 22.02 -7.85 5.78
C SER A 174 23.43 -7.42 6.22
N TRP A 175 24.47 -7.99 5.63
CA TRP A 175 25.88 -7.64 5.89
C TRP A 175 26.41 -6.49 5.04
N GLU A 176 25.68 -6.07 3.99
CA GLU A 176 26.02 -4.92 3.16
C GLU A 176 25.40 -3.59 3.65
N ALA A 177 24.70 -3.63 4.77
CA ALA A 177 23.96 -2.48 5.27
C ALA A 177 24.89 -1.45 5.94
N PHE A 178 25.81 -0.81 5.20
CA PHE A 178 26.27 0.57 5.43
C PHE A 178 27.56 0.87 4.66
N PRO A 179 27.66 1.95 3.87
CA PRO A 179 26.59 2.92 3.59
C PRO A 179 25.55 2.37 2.60
N PRO A 180 24.29 2.81 2.70
CA PRO A 180 23.27 2.34 1.78
C PRO A 180 23.68 2.75 0.37
N ALA A 181 23.93 1.78 -0.48
CA ALA A 181 23.95 2.04 -1.90
C ALA A 181 22.50 2.50 -2.23
N CYS A 182 22.32 3.77 -2.54
CA CYS A 182 21.11 4.24 -3.18
C CYS A 182 21.00 3.49 -4.51
N SER A 183 20.35 2.36 -4.52
CA SER A 183 19.88 1.78 -5.77
C SER A 183 18.70 2.63 -6.23
N ALA A 184 19.06 3.80 -6.74
CA ALA A 184 18.13 4.73 -7.30
C ALA A 184 17.63 4.19 -8.62
N VAL A 185 16.30 4.09 -8.71
CA VAL A 185 15.58 4.82 -9.75
C VAL A 185 16.11 4.63 -11.16
N SER A 186 15.47 3.78 -11.90
CA SER A 186 15.43 4.00 -13.33
C SER A 186 14.45 5.15 -13.60
N THR A 187 14.94 6.37 -13.77
CA THR A 187 14.24 7.35 -14.59
C THR A 187 14.18 6.75 -15.99
N GLY A 188 13.00 6.24 -16.38
CA GLY A 188 12.80 5.81 -17.75
C GLY A 188 13.04 6.99 -18.68
N SER A 189 14.06 6.88 -19.52
CA SER A 189 14.15 7.69 -20.72
C SER A 189 12.97 7.34 -21.61
N ALA A 190 12.27 8.37 -22.04
CA ALA A 190 11.15 8.33 -22.97
C ALA A 190 11.45 7.58 -24.26
#